data_5737cccef5acf2d33a77afcd2e3427ee
#
_entry.id   5737cccef5acf2d33a77afcd2e3427ee
#
_cell.length_a   1.000
_cell.length_b   1.000
_cell.length_c   1.000
_cell.angle_alpha   90.00
_cell.angle_beta   90.00
_cell.angle_gamma   90.00
#
_symmetry.space_group_name_H-M   'P 1'
#
loop_
_entity.id
_entity.type
_entity.pdbx_description
1 polymer ?
#
loop_
_entity_poly.entity_id
_entity_poly.type
_entity_poly.pdbx_seq_one_letter_code
_entity_poly.pdbx_strand_id
1 'polypeptide(L)'
;MSTPMVPYSPTPKPVSSVWRPDLTRLPVLTRSRRLVRRLFQILCRGIVLVCTKTTLHGLENYPRRGPALVVINHLGDPDAILALAVLPDFPEVIGKIELRDIPALRLVADLYGVIWIHRGQPDRRAISAALEAFRQGRRIIIAPEGRESVSGALESGTDGAAFLSLKAGVPVVPVTITGSEFRRIENNLKKLRRSPVTLKVGKPFILPPSARGQDGLREATRIIMETLARQLPPAYRGVYAYVDK
;
A
#
# COMPACT_ATOMS: atom_id res chain seq x y z
N MET A 1 13.25 -1.30 36.52
CA MET A 1 11.95 -0.55 36.57
C MET A 1 11.38 -0.56 35.16
N SER A 2 10.39 -1.42 34.90
CA SER A 2 9.72 -1.51 33.61
C SER A 2 8.74 -0.33 33.50
N THR A 3 8.98 0.53 32.52
CA THR A 3 8.04 1.58 32.15
C THR A 3 6.70 0.93 31.83
N PRO A 4 5.56 1.37 32.43
CA PRO A 4 4.27 0.80 32.13
C PRO A 4 3.98 1.05 30.63
N MET A 5 3.68 -0.03 29.90
CA MET A 5 3.15 0.08 28.54
C MET A 5 1.83 0.81 28.62
N VAL A 6 1.80 2.04 28.12
CA VAL A 6 0.53 2.77 27.91
C VAL A 6 -0.30 1.88 26.97
N PRO A 7 -1.53 1.50 27.35
CA PRO A 7 -2.36 0.70 26.46
C PRO A 7 -2.62 1.50 25.19
N TYR A 8 -2.12 0.97 24.05
CA TYR A 8 -2.36 1.55 22.74
C TYR A 8 -3.87 1.45 22.44
N SER A 9 -4.54 2.58 22.52
CA SER A 9 -5.90 2.70 22.00
C SER A 9 -5.78 2.96 20.48
N PRO A 10 -6.17 2.02 19.63
CA PRO A 10 -6.07 2.22 18.19
C PRO A 10 -6.96 3.39 17.80
N THR A 11 -6.36 4.42 17.20
CA THR A 11 -7.15 5.52 16.61
C THR A 11 -8.20 4.91 15.67
N PRO A 12 -9.49 5.26 15.75
CA PRO A 12 -10.53 4.69 14.92
C PRO A 12 -10.16 4.79 13.42
N LYS A 13 -10.34 3.70 12.69
CA LYS A 13 -10.11 3.71 11.23
C LYS A 13 -11.22 4.55 10.56
N PRO A 14 -10.86 5.36 9.56
CA PRO A 14 -11.85 6.21 8.89
C PRO A 14 -12.87 5.36 8.13
N VAL A 15 -14.13 5.80 8.20
CA VAL A 15 -15.24 5.25 7.42
C VAL A 15 -15.54 6.21 6.28
N SER A 16 -15.85 5.68 5.09
CA SER A 16 -16.19 6.51 3.94
C SER A 16 -17.46 7.30 4.17
N SER A 17 -17.37 8.59 3.91
CA SER A 17 -18.49 9.54 4.06
C SER A 17 -19.45 9.52 2.87
N VAL A 18 -19.05 8.90 1.76
CA VAL A 18 -19.82 8.84 0.52
C VAL A 18 -20.00 7.39 0.06
N TRP A 19 -21.13 7.10 -0.59
CA TRP A 19 -21.42 5.79 -1.17
C TRP A 19 -21.67 5.91 -2.67
N ARG A 20 -20.70 5.47 -3.50
CA ARG A 20 -20.72 5.54 -4.98
C ARG A 20 -20.33 4.18 -5.57
N PRO A 21 -21.12 3.13 -5.36
CA PRO A 21 -20.73 1.75 -5.68
C PRO A 21 -20.51 1.52 -7.19
N ASP A 22 -21.13 2.31 -8.06
CA ASP A 22 -20.99 2.18 -9.52
C ASP A 22 -19.60 2.58 -10.03
N LEU A 23 -18.84 3.31 -9.21
CA LEU A 23 -17.47 3.70 -9.51
C LEU A 23 -16.46 2.61 -9.11
N THR A 24 -16.86 1.66 -8.26
CA THR A 24 -16.02 0.55 -7.81
C THR A 24 -16.02 -0.57 -8.83
N ARG A 25 -14.99 -0.61 -9.66
CA ARG A 25 -14.82 -1.62 -10.72
C ARG A 25 -13.35 -1.83 -11.07
N LEU A 26 -13.05 -3.00 -11.65
CA LEU A 26 -11.73 -3.24 -12.23
C LEU A 26 -11.57 -2.43 -13.52
N PRO A 27 -10.51 -1.60 -13.65
CA PRO A 27 -10.26 -0.86 -14.88
C PRO A 27 -9.87 -1.80 -16.03
N VAL A 28 -10.44 -1.55 -17.21
CA VAL A 28 -10.06 -2.25 -18.44
C VAL A 28 -8.69 -1.75 -18.91
N LEU A 29 -7.75 -2.67 -19.14
CA LEU A 29 -6.39 -2.35 -19.61
C LEU A 29 -6.35 -2.22 -21.15
N THR A 30 -6.92 -1.15 -21.69
CA THR A 30 -6.78 -0.81 -23.11
C THR A 30 -5.32 -0.45 -23.46
N ARG A 31 -5.00 -0.41 -24.77
CA ARG A 31 -3.67 0.05 -25.23
C ARG A 31 -3.38 1.49 -24.77
N SER A 32 -4.38 2.38 -24.88
CA SER A 32 -4.27 3.76 -24.39
C SER A 32 -4.00 3.85 -22.90
N ARG A 33 -4.72 3.07 -22.07
CA ARG A 33 -4.47 3.06 -20.62
C ARG A 33 -3.09 2.53 -20.25
N ARG A 34 -2.58 1.52 -20.97
CA ARG A 34 -1.19 1.05 -20.76
C ARG A 34 -0.17 2.14 -21.11
N LEU A 35 -0.40 2.91 -22.17
CA LEU A 35 0.45 4.06 -22.51
C LEU A 35 0.39 5.13 -21.43
N VAL A 36 -0.80 5.50 -20.97
CA VAL A 36 -0.99 6.47 -19.87
C VAL A 36 -0.24 6.02 -18.62
N ARG A 37 -0.36 4.75 -18.21
CA ARG A 37 0.37 4.20 -17.05
C ARG A 37 1.90 4.32 -17.23
N ARG A 38 2.43 4.08 -18.44
CA ARG A 38 3.86 4.26 -18.74
C ARG A 38 4.29 5.72 -18.61
N LEU A 39 3.53 6.64 -19.20
CA LEU A 39 3.81 8.08 -19.10
C LEU A 39 3.73 8.55 -17.65
N PHE A 40 2.74 8.08 -16.90
CA PHE A 40 2.60 8.39 -15.48
C PHE A 40 3.79 7.84 -14.66
N GLN A 41 4.26 6.63 -14.95
CA GLN A 41 5.46 6.08 -14.30
C GLN A 41 6.70 6.92 -14.60
N ILE A 42 6.88 7.38 -15.84
CA ILE A 42 7.99 8.27 -16.22
C ILE A 42 7.90 9.58 -15.44
N LEU A 43 6.71 10.16 -15.33
CA LEU A 43 6.48 11.36 -14.54
C LEU A 43 6.82 11.13 -13.06
N CYS A 44 6.31 10.03 -12.46
CA CYS A 44 6.64 9.66 -11.08
C CYS A 44 8.16 9.50 -10.88
N ARG A 45 8.86 8.87 -11.82
CA ARG A 45 10.34 8.74 -11.78
C ARG A 45 11.02 10.10 -11.80
N GLY A 46 10.55 11.02 -12.64
CA GLY A 46 11.07 12.40 -12.68
C GLY A 46 10.86 13.12 -11.34
N ILE A 47 9.66 13.03 -10.76
CA ILE A 47 9.35 13.62 -9.45
C ILE A 47 10.26 13.02 -8.37
N VAL A 48 10.36 11.70 -8.32
CA VAL A 48 11.20 10.99 -7.33
C VAL A 48 12.67 11.39 -7.48
N LEU A 49 13.19 11.48 -8.71
CA LEU A 49 14.57 11.90 -8.99
C LEU A 49 14.85 13.32 -8.52
N VAL A 50 13.90 14.23 -8.69
CA VAL A 50 14.06 15.63 -8.29
C VAL A 50 13.89 15.81 -6.77
N CYS A 51 12.86 15.16 -6.19
CA CYS A 51 12.47 15.43 -4.81
C CYS A 51 13.21 14.57 -3.78
N THR A 52 13.74 13.40 -4.20
CA THR A 52 14.29 12.43 -3.25
C THR A 52 15.67 11.91 -3.66
N LYS A 53 16.43 11.44 -2.66
CA LYS A 53 17.59 10.57 -2.83
C LYS A 53 17.15 9.16 -2.42
N THR A 54 16.58 8.43 -3.37
CA THR A 54 15.99 7.12 -3.12
C THR A 54 17.04 6.02 -3.15
N THR A 55 17.09 5.21 -2.09
CA THR A 55 17.84 3.95 -2.03
C THR A 55 16.86 2.79 -2.16
N LEU A 56 17.14 1.88 -3.08
CA LEU A 56 16.28 0.73 -3.38
C LEU A 56 17.00 -0.56 -3.05
N HIS A 57 16.34 -1.44 -2.28
CA HIS A 57 16.86 -2.75 -1.92
C HIS A 57 15.87 -3.86 -2.28
N GLY A 58 16.38 -5.02 -2.69
CA GLY A 58 15.59 -6.23 -2.86
C GLY A 58 14.63 -6.23 -4.05
N LEU A 59 14.84 -5.37 -5.06
CA LEU A 59 13.96 -5.33 -6.23
C LEU A 59 13.92 -6.67 -6.98
N GLU A 60 14.96 -7.47 -6.88
CA GLU A 60 15.05 -8.85 -7.40
C GLU A 60 14.01 -9.79 -6.80
N ASN A 61 13.49 -9.48 -5.61
CA ASN A 61 12.42 -10.23 -4.96
C ASN A 61 11.03 -9.96 -5.58
N TYR A 62 10.90 -8.87 -6.35
CA TYR A 62 9.61 -8.54 -6.96
C TYR A 62 9.25 -9.57 -8.05
N PRO A 63 8.07 -10.19 -8.00
CA PRO A 63 7.69 -11.23 -8.97
C PRO A 63 7.73 -10.71 -10.40
N ARG A 64 8.42 -11.38 -11.29
CA ARG A 64 8.46 -10.97 -12.69
C ARG A 64 7.17 -11.27 -13.43
N ARG A 65 6.41 -12.28 -13.01
CA ARG A 65 5.16 -12.73 -13.63
C ARG A 65 4.17 -13.20 -12.58
N GLY A 66 2.90 -13.31 -12.97
CA GLY A 66 1.82 -13.80 -12.14
C GLY A 66 1.20 -12.76 -11.20
N PRO A 67 0.05 -13.10 -10.61
CA PRO A 67 -0.64 -12.25 -9.65
C PRO A 67 0.11 -12.21 -8.32
N ALA A 68 0.07 -11.09 -7.64
CA ALA A 68 0.60 -10.93 -6.29
C ALA A 68 -0.08 -9.76 -5.57
N LEU A 69 -0.17 -9.85 -4.27
CA LEU A 69 -0.59 -8.75 -3.41
C LEU A 69 0.64 -8.04 -2.86
N VAL A 70 0.88 -6.83 -3.34
CA VAL A 70 1.95 -5.97 -2.83
C VAL A 70 1.41 -5.19 -1.64
N VAL A 71 2.00 -5.39 -0.47
CA VAL A 71 1.62 -4.67 0.75
C VAL A 71 2.68 -3.63 1.09
N ILE A 72 2.24 -2.38 1.36
CA ILE A 72 3.15 -1.28 1.71
C ILE A 72 2.74 -0.67 3.05
N ASN A 73 3.70 -0.19 3.85
CA ASN A 73 3.38 0.75 4.92
C ASN A 73 3.02 2.12 4.34
N HIS A 74 2.25 2.93 5.06
CA HIS A 74 1.69 4.16 4.51
C HIS A 74 1.99 5.37 5.39
N LEU A 75 3.03 6.12 5.03
CA LEU A 75 3.48 7.32 5.75
C LEU A 75 2.88 8.62 5.17
N GLY A 76 2.34 8.55 3.95
CA GLY A 76 1.71 9.69 3.28
C GLY A 76 1.53 9.50 1.77
N ASP A 77 0.92 10.49 1.13
CA ASP A 77 0.66 10.49 -0.32
C ASP A 77 1.90 10.17 -1.20
N PRO A 78 3.16 10.58 -0.83
CA PRO A 78 4.32 10.26 -1.64
C PRO A 78 4.61 8.77 -1.80
N ASP A 79 4.11 7.89 -0.92
CA ASP A 79 4.36 6.45 -0.99
C ASP A 79 3.84 5.84 -2.29
N ALA A 80 2.65 6.27 -2.75
CA ALA A 80 2.09 5.81 -4.00
C ALA A 80 2.97 6.21 -5.20
N ILE A 81 3.46 7.46 -5.21
CA ILE A 81 4.35 7.99 -6.25
C ILE A 81 5.67 7.21 -6.26
N LEU A 82 6.26 6.98 -5.08
CA LEU A 82 7.50 6.21 -4.91
C LEU A 82 7.34 4.76 -5.39
N ALA A 83 6.28 4.09 -4.95
CA ALA A 83 6.00 2.72 -5.35
C ALA A 83 5.80 2.61 -6.88
N LEU A 84 4.99 3.49 -7.48
CA LEU A 84 4.75 3.50 -8.93
C LEU A 84 5.99 3.88 -9.74
N ALA A 85 6.89 4.72 -9.21
CA ALA A 85 8.13 5.07 -9.87
C ALA A 85 9.12 3.90 -9.90
N VAL A 86 9.19 3.12 -8.82
CA VAL A 86 10.26 2.15 -8.57
C VAL A 86 9.87 0.75 -9.02
N LEU A 87 8.60 0.34 -8.82
CA LEU A 87 8.17 -1.01 -9.21
C LEU A 87 8.23 -1.20 -10.73
N PRO A 88 8.61 -2.41 -11.20
CA PRO A 88 8.89 -2.64 -12.62
C PRO A 88 7.63 -2.73 -13.49
N ASP A 89 6.47 -2.83 -12.88
CA ASP A 89 5.18 -2.92 -13.57
C ASP A 89 4.18 -1.85 -13.10
N PHE A 90 2.93 -1.99 -13.52
CA PHE A 90 1.84 -1.07 -13.20
C PHE A 90 0.80 -1.78 -12.35
N PRO A 91 1.02 -1.97 -11.03
CA PRO A 91 0.06 -2.66 -10.18
C PRO A 91 -1.28 -1.92 -10.16
N GLU A 92 -2.36 -2.65 -9.96
CA GLU A 92 -3.65 -2.07 -9.66
C GLU A 92 -3.59 -1.40 -8.29
N VAL A 93 -3.98 -0.13 -8.22
CA VAL A 93 -4.00 0.65 -6.98
C VAL A 93 -5.41 0.61 -6.40
N ILE A 94 -5.52 0.31 -5.10
CA ILE A 94 -6.78 0.47 -4.37
C ILE A 94 -6.75 1.83 -3.69
N GLY A 95 -7.70 2.70 -4.05
CA GLY A 95 -7.79 4.07 -3.56
C GLY A 95 -9.12 4.36 -2.85
N LYS A 96 -9.07 5.20 -1.82
CA LYS A 96 -10.28 5.67 -1.12
C LYS A 96 -11.15 6.52 -2.07
N ILE A 97 -12.48 6.27 -2.06
CA ILE A 97 -13.43 6.91 -2.99
C ILE A 97 -13.44 8.45 -2.85
N GLU A 98 -13.14 8.96 -1.67
CA GLU A 98 -13.11 10.40 -1.37
C GLU A 98 -12.04 11.16 -2.17
N LEU A 99 -10.99 10.49 -2.65
CA LEU A 99 -9.98 11.12 -3.52
C LEU A 99 -10.58 11.66 -4.83
N ARG A 100 -11.73 11.14 -5.25
CA ARG A 100 -12.44 11.65 -6.42
C ARG A 100 -13.05 13.05 -6.23
N ASP A 101 -13.20 13.49 -4.99
CA ASP A 101 -13.72 14.83 -4.70
C ASP A 101 -12.65 15.92 -4.90
N ILE A 102 -11.38 15.50 -5.09
CA ILE A 102 -10.27 16.38 -5.46
C ILE A 102 -10.07 16.31 -6.97
N PRO A 103 -10.39 17.38 -7.74
CA PRO A 103 -10.44 17.31 -9.23
C PRO A 103 -9.15 16.82 -9.88
N ALA A 104 -7.99 17.29 -9.41
CA ALA A 104 -6.68 16.89 -9.95
C ALA A 104 -6.40 15.40 -9.69
N LEU A 105 -6.66 14.91 -8.47
CA LEU A 105 -6.46 13.50 -8.12
C LEU A 105 -7.47 12.60 -8.84
N ARG A 106 -8.73 13.07 -9.01
CA ARG A 106 -9.73 12.36 -9.80
C ARG A 106 -9.25 12.12 -11.22
N LEU A 107 -8.77 13.17 -11.89
CA LEU A 107 -8.29 13.05 -13.26
C LEU A 107 -7.16 12.01 -13.38
N VAL A 108 -6.16 12.12 -12.54
CA VAL A 108 -5.01 11.19 -12.52
C VAL A 108 -5.47 9.76 -12.23
N ALA A 109 -6.31 9.56 -11.24
CA ALA A 109 -6.79 8.24 -10.83
C ALA A 109 -7.71 7.61 -11.90
N ASP A 110 -8.56 8.38 -12.57
CA ASP A 110 -9.42 7.89 -13.66
C ASP A 110 -8.58 7.51 -14.90
N LEU A 111 -7.54 8.26 -15.21
CA LEU A 111 -6.62 7.97 -16.31
C LEU A 111 -5.77 6.73 -16.02
N TYR A 112 -5.21 6.64 -14.82
CA TYR A 112 -4.46 5.46 -14.39
C TYR A 112 -5.38 4.23 -14.30
N GLY A 113 -6.59 4.42 -13.79
CA GLY A 113 -7.55 3.36 -13.50
C GLY A 113 -7.31 2.77 -12.12
N VAL A 114 -7.84 3.43 -11.08
CA VAL A 114 -7.81 2.99 -9.69
C VAL A 114 -9.04 2.15 -9.38
N ILE A 115 -8.90 1.11 -8.55
CA ILE A 115 -10.02 0.40 -7.94
C ILE A 115 -10.44 1.19 -6.71
N TRP A 116 -11.63 1.80 -6.77
CA TRP A 116 -12.15 2.58 -5.66
C TRP A 116 -12.69 1.69 -4.55
N ILE A 117 -12.46 2.07 -3.30
CA ILE A 117 -12.97 1.36 -2.13
C ILE A 117 -13.69 2.31 -1.18
N HIS A 118 -14.81 1.85 -0.62
CA HIS A 118 -15.51 2.47 0.49
C HIS A 118 -14.97 1.87 1.80
N ARG A 119 -14.20 2.66 2.55
CA ARG A 119 -13.54 2.20 3.78
C ARG A 119 -14.53 2.08 4.94
N GLY A 120 -14.17 1.23 5.93
CA GLY A 120 -14.93 1.06 7.16
C GLY A 120 -16.15 0.14 7.04
N GLN A 121 -16.42 -0.40 5.86
CA GLN A 121 -17.48 -1.37 5.60
C GLN A 121 -17.06 -2.38 4.52
N PRO A 122 -17.65 -3.59 4.49
CA PRO A 122 -17.35 -4.59 3.47
C PRO A 122 -17.77 -4.10 2.07
N ASP A 123 -16.81 -3.70 1.25
CA ASP A 123 -17.06 -3.31 -0.14
C ASP A 123 -16.92 -4.55 -1.06
N ARG A 124 -18.02 -5.28 -1.24
CA ARG A 124 -18.07 -6.49 -2.06
C ARG A 124 -17.64 -6.23 -3.52
N ARG A 125 -17.90 -5.02 -4.05
CA ARG A 125 -17.51 -4.67 -5.42
C ARG A 125 -15.99 -4.49 -5.53
N ALA A 126 -15.37 -3.82 -4.56
CA ALA A 126 -13.92 -3.69 -4.49
C ALA A 126 -13.23 -5.05 -4.34
N ILE A 127 -13.77 -5.93 -3.48
CA ILE A 127 -13.29 -7.30 -3.33
C ILE A 127 -13.39 -8.06 -4.65
N SER A 128 -14.54 -8.02 -5.33
CA SER A 128 -14.75 -8.70 -6.62
C SER A 128 -13.80 -8.17 -7.69
N ALA A 129 -13.60 -6.85 -7.76
CA ALA A 129 -12.67 -6.22 -8.71
C ALA A 129 -11.22 -6.66 -8.45
N ALA A 130 -10.81 -6.73 -7.17
CA ALA A 130 -9.48 -7.19 -6.79
C ALA A 130 -9.26 -8.68 -7.14
N LEU A 131 -10.22 -9.55 -6.82
CA LEU A 131 -10.15 -10.98 -7.17
C LEU A 131 -10.10 -11.19 -8.68
N GLU A 132 -10.85 -10.39 -9.45
CA GLU A 132 -10.79 -10.44 -10.91
C GLU A 132 -9.43 -9.95 -11.44
N ALA A 133 -8.82 -8.92 -10.84
CA ALA A 133 -7.47 -8.49 -11.18
C ALA A 133 -6.45 -9.63 -11.00
N PHE A 134 -6.52 -10.37 -9.89
CA PHE A 134 -5.65 -11.54 -9.66
C PHE A 134 -5.89 -12.66 -10.69
N ARG A 135 -7.14 -12.97 -11.04
CA ARG A 135 -7.46 -13.95 -12.11
C ARG A 135 -6.86 -13.56 -13.46
N GLN A 136 -6.76 -12.27 -13.74
CA GLN A 136 -6.12 -11.72 -14.93
C GLN A 136 -4.58 -11.63 -14.81
N GLY A 137 -3.99 -12.22 -13.76
CA GLY A 137 -2.54 -12.20 -13.55
C GLY A 137 -1.96 -10.85 -13.14
N ARG A 138 -2.82 -9.90 -12.71
CA ARG A 138 -2.39 -8.56 -12.29
C ARG A 138 -1.92 -8.56 -10.84
N ARG A 139 -1.08 -7.60 -10.51
CA ARG A 139 -0.66 -7.31 -9.15
C ARG A 139 -1.50 -6.19 -8.57
N ILE A 140 -1.75 -6.24 -7.27
CA ILE A 140 -2.48 -5.19 -6.56
C ILE A 140 -1.57 -4.64 -5.49
N ILE A 141 -1.55 -3.32 -5.34
CA ILE A 141 -0.86 -2.64 -4.25
C ILE A 141 -1.89 -2.12 -3.24
N ILE A 142 -1.65 -2.37 -1.97
CA ILE A 142 -2.53 -1.95 -0.87
C ILE A 142 -1.70 -1.62 0.37
N ALA A 143 -2.15 -0.62 1.13
CA ALA A 143 -1.67 -0.37 2.49
C ALA A 143 -2.57 -1.12 3.49
N PRO A 144 -2.06 -2.16 4.17
CA PRO A 144 -2.89 -2.97 5.08
C PRO A 144 -3.37 -2.18 6.30
N GLU A 145 -2.74 -1.06 6.61
CA GLU A 145 -3.19 -0.13 7.66
C GLU A 145 -4.55 0.51 7.34
N GLY A 146 -4.94 0.59 6.06
CA GLY A 146 -6.21 1.16 5.60
C GLY A 146 -6.27 2.70 5.65
N ARG A 147 -5.19 3.36 6.06
CA ARG A 147 -5.01 4.82 6.07
C ARG A 147 -3.54 5.19 6.13
N GLU A 148 -3.25 6.46 5.92
CA GLU A 148 -1.94 7.04 6.24
C GLU A 148 -1.69 6.99 7.75
N SER A 149 -0.46 6.69 8.15
CA SER A 149 -0.07 6.66 9.55
C SER A 149 -0.16 8.04 10.19
N VAL A 150 -0.83 8.12 11.33
CA VAL A 150 -0.89 9.35 12.13
C VAL A 150 0.36 9.52 12.98
N SER A 151 0.99 8.41 13.39
CA SER A 151 2.18 8.41 14.23
C SER A 151 3.50 8.52 13.46
N GLY A 152 3.48 8.37 12.13
CA GLY A 152 4.68 8.24 11.31
C GLY A 152 5.34 6.87 11.40
N ALA A 153 4.67 5.87 11.99
CA ALA A 153 5.14 4.50 12.13
C ALA A 153 3.98 3.53 11.87
N LEU A 154 4.24 2.22 11.76
CA LEU A 154 3.21 1.21 11.50
C LEU A 154 2.08 1.25 12.53
N GLU A 155 0.86 1.33 12.02
CA GLU A 155 -0.36 1.18 12.79
C GLU A 155 -0.92 -0.24 12.69
N SER A 156 -1.98 -0.54 13.46
CA SER A 156 -2.66 -1.84 13.36
C SER A 156 -3.17 -2.10 11.95
N GLY A 157 -2.95 -3.31 11.44
CA GLY A 157 -3.46 -3.73 10.14
C GLY A 157 -4.97 -3.95 10.15
N THR A 158 -5.58 -3.89 8.96
CA THR A 158 -6.95 -4.31 8.68
C THR A 158 -6.95 -5.63 7.92
N ASP A 159 -8.01 -6.40 8.07
CA ASP A 159 -8.07 -7.76 7.52
C ASP A 159 -8.22 -7.84 5.98
N GLY A 160 -8.40 -6.70 5.31
CA GLY A 160 -8.64 -6.66 3.86
C GLY A 160 -7.51 -7.26 3.02
N ALA A 161 -6.26 -6.97 3.35
CA ALA A 161 -5.09 -7.51 2.64
C ALA A 161 -4.98 -9.03 2.83
N ALA A 162 -5.09 -9.50 4.08
CA ALA A 162 -5.06 -10.93 4.40
C ALA A 162 -6.22 -11.68 3.70
N PHE A 163 -7.43 -11.13 3.76
CA PHE A 163 -8.59 -11.70 3.10
C PHE A 163 -8.38 -11.87 1.59
N LEU A 164 -7.89 -10.82 0.90
CA LEU A 164 -7.66 -10.87 -0.54
C LEU A 164 -6.60 -11.92 -0.91
N SER A 165 -5.47 -11.97 -0.20
CA SER A 165 -4.41 -12.94 -0.46
C SER A 165 -4.88 -14.36 -0.23
N LEU A 166 -5.53 -14.65 0.91
CA LEU A 166 -6.06 -15.98 1.24
C LEU A 166 -7.15 -16.43 0.25
N LYS A 167 -8.08 -15.53 -0.09
CA LYS A 167 -9.18 -15.84 -1.01
C LYS A 167 -8.71 -16.12 -2.44
N ALA A 168 -7.68 -15.42 -2.89
CA ALA A 168 -7.11 -15.56 -4.23
C ALA A 168 -5.99 -16.61 -4.30
N GLY A 169 -5.43 -17.04 -3.16
CA GLY A 169 -4.27 -17.94 -3.12
C GLY A 169 -3.00 -17.32 -3.73
N VAL A 170 -2.85 -15.98 -3.64
CA VAL A 170 -1.73 -15.27 -4.24
C VAL A 170 -0.65 -14.93 -3.21
N PRO A 171 0.63 -14.87 -3.61
CA PRO A 171 1.71 -14.45 -2.72
C PRO A 171 1.55 -13.00 -2.29
N VAL A 172 1.98 -12.72 -1.06
CA VAL A 172 2.15 -11.38 -0.50
C VAL A 172 3.58 -10.93 -0.73
N VAL A 173 3.76 -9.73 -1.28
CA VAL A 173 5.07 -9.09 -1.50
C VAL A 173 5.17 -7.90 -0.55
N PRO A 174 5.96 -7.99 0.52
CA PRO A 174 6.10 -6.89 1.46
C PRO A 174 7.06 -5.83 0.90
N VAL A 175 6.62 -4.60 0.84
CA VAL A 175 7.40 -3.44 0.43
C VAL A 175 7.37 -2.41 1.54
N THR A 176 8.52 -1.94 1.98
CA THR A 176 8.59 -0.91 3.02
C THR A 176 9.21 0.36 2.49
N ILE A 177 8.68 1.49 2.94
CA ILE A 177 9.11 2.84 2.56
C ILE A 177 9.41 3.60 3.85
N THR A 178 10.54 4.30 3.89
CA THR A 178 10.91 5.19 4.99
C THR A 178 11.40 6.52 4.46
N GLY A 179 11.12 7.60 5.19
CA GLY A 179 11.52 8.95 4.82
C GLY A 179 10.62 9.63 3.79
N SER A 180 9.45 9.05 3.53
CA SER A 180 8.44 9.56 2.58
C SER A 180 7.40 10.49 3.20
N GLU A 181 7.53 10.83 4.47
CA GLU A 181 6.63 11.76 5.14
C GLU A 181 6.55 13.07 4.34
N PHE A 182 5.32 13.48 3.97
CA PHE A 182 5.11 14.63 3.09
C PHE A 182 5.80 15.90 3.60
N ARG A 183 5.62 16.23 4.88
CA ARG A 183 6.25 17.42 5.50
C ARG A 183 7.77 17.39 5.45
N ARG A 184 8.38 16.20 5.57
CA ARG A 184 9.83 16.02 5.48
C ARG A 184 10.32 16.32 4.07
N ILE A 185 9.65 15.79 3.05
CA ILE A 185 9.97 16.03 1.64
C ILE A 185 9.82 17.53 1.34
N GLU A 186 8.68 18.12 1.70
CA GLU A 186 8.40 19.54 1.50
C GLU A 186 9.45 20.45 2.15
N ASN A 187 9.79 20.20 3.42
CA ASN A 187 10.78 21.00 4.15
C ASN A 187 12.18 20.89 3.54
N ASN A 188 12.56 19.72 3.02
CA ASN A 188 13.83 19.55 2.34
C ASN A 188 13.84 20.29 0.99
N LEU A 189 12.75 20.21 0.21
CA LEU A 189 12.62 20.92 -1.06
C LEU A 189 12.70 22.44 -0.88
N LYS A 190 12.06 23.01 0.14
CA LYS A 190 12.20 24.42 0.49
C LYS A 190 13.65 24.85 0.76
N LYS A 191 14.49 23.89 1.16
CA LYS A 191 15.94 24.09 1.36
C LYS A 191 16.79 23.66 0.16
N LEU A 192 16.16 23.41 -1.00
CA LEU A 192 16.78 22.88 -2.21
C LEU A 192 17.56 21.58 -1.97
N ARG A 193 17.05 20.72 -1.07
CA ARG A 193 17.64 19.43 -0.72
C ARG A 193 16.71 18.29 -1.08
N ARG A 194 17.27 17.22 -1.62
CA ARG A 194 16.54 15.97 -1.87
C ARG A 194 16.40 15.19 -0.57
N SER A 195 15.18 14.66 -0.33
CA SER A 195 14.91 13.86 0.87
C SER A 195 15.48 12.46 0.75
N PRO A 196 16.24 11.96 1.76
CA PRO A 196 16.65 10.58 1.78
C PRO A 196 15.41 9.69 2.01
N VAL A 197 15.17 8.77 1.08
CA VAL A 197 14.08 7.80 1.12
C VAL A 197 14.67 6.42 0.89
N THR A 198 14.23 5.43 1.66
CA THR A 198 14.60 4.04 1.42
C THR A 198 13.35 3.24 1.09
N LEU A 199 13.42 2.47 0.02
CA LEU A 199 12.41 1.49 -0.37
C LEU A 199 13.03 0.10 -0.38
N LYS A 200 12.39 -0.86 0.31
CA LYS A 200 12.86 -2.23 0.40
C LYS A 200 11.77 -3.20 -0.01
N VAL A 201 12.04 -4.03 -1.01
CA VAL A 201 11.19 -5.15 -1.43
C VAL A 201 11.66 -6.41 -0.72
N GLY A 202 10.80 -6.97 0.11
CA GLY A 202 11.08 -8.22 0.81
C GLY A 202 10.74 -9.45 -0.03
N LYS A 203 11.15 -10.63 0.45
CA LYS A 203 10.84 -11.90 -0.19
C LYS A 203 9.32 -12.15 -0.19
N PRO A 204 8.72 -12.55 -1.32
CA PRO A 204 7.32 -12.97 -1.35
C PRO A 204 7.06 -14.17 -0.44
N PHE A 205 5.88 -14.22 0.15
CA PHE A 205 5.46 -15.35 0.98
C PHE A 205 3.98 -15.67 0.75
N ILE A 206 3.59 -16.91 1.08
CA ILE A 206 2.20 -17.37 1.03
C ILE A 206 1.67 -17.41 2.46
N LEU A 207 0.46 -16.89 2.66
CA LEU A 207 -0.23 -17.01 3.93
C LEU A 207 -0.68 -18.46 4.16
N PRO A 208 -0.62 -18.97 5.41
CA PRO A 208 -0.98 -20.35 5.69
C PRO A 208 -2.46 -20.63 5.37
N PRO A 209 -2.79 -21.70 4.64
CA PRO A 209 -4.17 -22.03 4.26
C PRO A 209 -5.07 -22.35 5.46
N SER A 210 -4.48 -22.66 6.60
CA SER A 210 -5.17 -22.91 7.88
C SER A 210 -5.79 -21.66 8.50
N ALA A 211 -5.47 -20.48 8.00
CA ALA A 211 -6.03 -19.19 8.44
C ALA A 211 -7.51 -19.06 8.03
N ARG A 212 -8.37 -19.92 8.62
CA ARG A 212 -9.82 -19.94 8.39
C ARG A 212 -10.57 -19.29 9.56
N GLY A 213 -11.74 -18.72 9.23
CA GLY A 213 -12.54 -18.00 10.22
C GLY A 213 -11.93 -16.64 10.61
N GLN A 214 -12.54 -15.99 11.59
CA GLN A 214 -12.14 -14.65 12.00
C GLN A 214 -10.77 -14.63 12.67
N ASP A 215 -10.46 -15.59 13.52
CA ASP A 215 -9.18 -15.67 14.23
C ASP A 215 -8.04 -15.99 13.26
N GLY A 216 -8.26 -16.91 12.31
CA GLY A 216 -7.27 -17.17 11.26
C GLY A 216 -6.99 -15.95 10.40
N LEU A 217 -8.02 -15.15 10.09
CA LEU A 217 -7.85 -13.92 9.32
C LEU A 217 -7.05 -12.86 10.08
N ARG A 218 -7.30 -12.71 11.37
CA ARG A 218 -6.51 -11.84 12.25
C ARG A 218 -5.04 -12.27 12.33
N GLU A 219 -4.81 -13.59 12.46
CA GLU A 219 -3.47 -14.14 12.46
C GLU A 219 -2.74 -13.89 11.13
N ALA A 220 -3.41 -14.06 10.00
CA ALA A 220 -2.87 -13.74 8.68
C ALA A 220 -2.53 -12.23 8.54
N THR A 221 -3.39 -11.36 9.07
CA THR A 221 -3.13 -9.91 9.14
C THR A 221 -1.89 -9.64 9.99
N ARG A 222 -1.77 -10.29 11.16
CA ARG A 222 -0.60 -10.17 12.03
C ARG A 222 0.68 -10.57 11.31
N ILE A 223 0.68 -11.69 10.59
CA ILE A 223 1.84 -12.17 9.81
C ILE A 223 2.27 -11.12 8.78
N ILE A 224 1.32 -10.53 8.03
CA ILE A 224 1.62 -9.47 7.07
C ILE A 224 2.29 -8.28 7.77
N MET A 225 1.70 -7.79 8.83
CA MET A 225 2.16 -6.59 9.52
C MET A 225 3.51 -6.79 10.20
N GLU A 226 3.72 -7.92 10.85
CA GLU A 226 5.03 -8.26 11.44
C GLU A 226 6.12 -8.42 10.38
N THR A 227 5.77 -8.98 9.21
CA THR A 227 6.72 -9.08 8.09
C THR A 227 7.13 -7.69 7.59
N LEU A 228 6.21 -6.73 7.52
CA LEU A 228 6.56 -5.34 7.23
C LEU A 228 7.43 -4.75 8.34
N ALA A 229 7.06 -4.96 9.61
CA ALA A 229 7.78 -4.42 10.77
C ALA A 229 9.24 -4.89 10.84
N ARG A 230 9.50 -6.19 10.56
CA ARG A 230 10.87 -6.75 10.52
C ARG A 230 11.75 -6.13 9.45
N GLN A 231 11.17 -5.55 8.39
CA GLN A 231 11.93 -4.86 7.35
C GLN A 231 12.20 -3.40 7.68
N LEU A 232 11.46 -2.83 8.64
CA LEU A 232 11.54 -1.42 9.02
C LEU A 232 12.55 -1.18 10.15
N PRO A 233 13.23 -0.04 10.16
CA PRO A 233 13.97 0.42 11.31
C PRO A 233 13.06 0.51 12.55
N PRO A 234 13.60 0.34 13.77
CA PRO A 234 12.81 0.35 15.01
C PRO A 234 11.87 1.55 15.15
N ALA A 235 12.30 2.75 14.73
CA ALA A 235 11.51 3.97 14.81
C ALA A 235 10.23 3.95 13.96
N TYR A 236 10.16 3.09 12.91
CA TYR A 236 9.02 2.97 12.02
C TYR A 236 8.10 1.78 12.32
N ARG A 237 8.42 0.97 13.33
CA ARG A 237 7.67 -0.27 13.65
C ARG A 237 6.36 -0.02 14.38
N GLY A 238 6.21 1.13 15.03
CA GLY A 238 4.99 1.52 15.73
C GLY A 238 4.49 0.47 16.71
N VAL A 239 3.26 0.02 16.55
CA VAL A 239 2.63 -1.00 17.42
C VAL A 239 3.27 -2.38 17.32
N TYR A 240 4.14 -2.61 16.33
CA TYR A 240 4.88 -3.85 16.12
C TYR A 240 6.35 -3.77 16.56
N ALA A 241 6.70 -2.83 17.44
CA ALA A 241 8.07 -2.66 17.95
C ALA A 241 8.63 -3.88 18.68
N TYR A 242 7.78 -4.86 19.01
CA TYR A 242 8.15 -6.10 19.72
C TYR A 242 8.72 -7.20 18.82
N VAL A 243 8.67 -7.08 17.49
CA VAL A 243 8.96 -8.20 16.54
C VAL A 243 10.41 -8.74 16.57
N ASP A 244 11.33 -8.07 17.24
CA ASP A 244 12.73 -8.53 17.44
C ASP A 244 13.00 -8.90 18.90
N LYS A 245 11.99 -8.92 19.76
CA LYS A 245 12.08 -9.35 21.15
C LYS A 245 11.63 -10.78 21.29
#